data_a65db5cefaf5a2a4f02a6f7bbebdd866
#
_entry.id   a65db5cefaf5a2a4f02a6f7bbebdd866
#
_cell.length_a   1.000
_cell.length_b   1.000
_cell.length_c   1.000
_cell.angle_alpha   90.00
_cell.angle_beta   90.00
_cell.angle_gamma   90.00
#
_symmetry.space_group_name_H-M   'P 1'
#
loop_
_entity.id
_entity.type
_entity.pdbx_description
1 polymer ?
#
loop_
_entity_poly.entity_id
_entity_poly.type
_entity_poly.pdbx_seq_one_letter_code
_entity_poly.pdbx_strand_id
1 'polypeptide(L)'
;MYKRQVKHWPDIKNPRKYAGQRVVIGSVTDGYLPQEEQFGNTRRLLEQLRGSGAEILICTKSDLVVRDIDLLKELGKVTVSWSINTLDEDFKNDMDSAASIGRRLEAMKQVYDAGVRTVCFVAPVFPGITDFETIFLRVKDQCDLVWLENLNLRGGFKKDILSYIREKHPALYPLYDAIYNKGDKSYFHALEQQARHLANEHNCSFVDNELPYGRAETGHPVIVDYFYHEEVRGTENTGLRNR
;
A
#
# COMPACT_ATOMS: atom_id res chain seq x y z
N MET A 1 17.00 3.67 23.77
CA MET A 1 15.53 3.58 23.51
C MET A 1 15.04 4.99 23.19
N TYR A 2 14.80 5.31 21.90
CA TYR A 2 14.27 6.62 21.54
C TYR A 2 12.81 6.69 21.97
N LYS A 3 12.46 7.59 22.90
CA LYS A 3 11.07 7.87 23.22
C LYS A 3 10.45 8.57 22.01
N ARG A 4 9.59 7.88 21.26
CA ARG A 4 8.76 8.52 20.22
C ARG A 4 7.80 9.48 20.92
N GLN A 5 7.88 10.75 20.55
CA GLN A 5 6.99 11.79 21.08
C GLN A 5 5.95 12.14 20.02
N VAL A 6 4.69 12.22 20.44
CA VAL A 6 3.65 12.82 19.60
C VAL A 6 3.90 14.33 19.55
N LYS A 7 4.14 14.87 18.36
CA LYS A 7 4.36 16.29 18.17
C LYS A 7 3.09 16.92 17.59
N HIS A 8 2.70 18.06 18.13
CA HIS A 8 1.74 18.91 17.43
C HIS A 8 2.46 19.63 16.29
N TRP A 9 1.91 19.51 15.07
CA TRP A 9 2.41 20.29 13.94
C TRP A 9 1.77 21.69 13.97
N PRO A 10 2.46 22.71 13.46
CA PRO A 10 1.86 24.01 13.23
C PRO A 10 0.75 23.90 12.18
N ASP A 11 -0.26 24.74 12.30
CA ASP A 11 -1.34 24.80 11.33
C ASP A 11 -0.84 25.14 9.92
N ILE A 12 -1.49 24.59 8.91
CA ILE A 12 -1.20 24.90 7.51
C ILE A 12 -1.69 26.32 7.22
N LYS A 13 -0.76 27.26 7.06
CA LYS A 13 -1.10 28.69 6.82
C LYS A 13 -1.81 28.95 5.49
N ASN A 14 -1.49 28.16 4.46
CA ASN A 14 -2.07 28.30 3.11
C ASN A 14 -2.28 26.92 2.48
N PRO A 15 -3.41 26.27 2.72
CA PRO A 15 -3.68 24.95 2.14
C PRO A 15 -3.78 24.97 0.62
N ARG A 16 -4.21 26.08 0.00
CA ARG A 16 -4.34 26.18 -1.46
C ARG A 16 -3.02 26.05 -2.23
N LYS A 17 -1.87 26.22 -1.56
CA LYS A 17 -0.56 25.98 -2.19
C LYS A 17 -0.35 24.50 -2.62
N TYR A 18 -1.17 23.60 -2.08
CA TYR A 18 -1.13 22.17 -2.42
C TYR A 18 -2.10 21.80 -3.56
N ALA A 19 -2.81 22.77 -4.15
CA ALA A 19 -3.72 22.52 -5.26
C ALA A 19 -3.01 21.79 -6.41
N GLY A 20 -3.58 20.65 -6.85
CA GLY A 20 -3.00 19.80 -7.88
C GLY A 20 -1.74 19.04 -7.47
N GLN A 21 -1.30 19.15 -6.22
CA GLN A 21 -0.18 18.37 -5.70
C GLN A 21 -0.70 17.12 -4.97
N ARG A 22 0.12 16.08 -4.96
CA ARG A 22 -0.15 14.87 -4.18
C ARG A 22 0.43 15.02 -2.77
N VAL A 23 -0.43 14.87 -1.77
CA VAL A 23 -0.05 14.79 -0.36
C VAL A 23 -0.15 13.34 0.08
N VAL A 24 0.98 12.74 0.49
CA VAL A 24 1.02 11.36 0.97
C VAL A 24 1.13 11.35 2.49
N ILE A 25 0.19 10.66 3.13
CA ILE A 25 0.14 10.46 4.58
C ILE A 25 0.41 8.99 4.87
N GLY A 26 1.35 8.70 5.76
CA GLY A 26 1.61 7.32 6.19
C GLY A 26 2.68 6.56 5.38
N SER A 27 3.40 7.21 4.46
CA SER A 27 4.45 6.54 3.67
C SER A 27 5.68 6.08 4.48
N VAL A 28 5.94 6.68 5.62
CA VAL A 28 7.08 6.32 6.51
C VAL A 28 6.60 5.83 7.86
N THR A 29 5.61 6.49 8.43
CA THR A 29 4.98 6.11 9.69
C THR A 29 3.48 6.23 9.50
N ASP A 30 2.74 5.18 9.88
CA ASP A 30 1.29 5.16 9.75
C ASP A 30 0.66 6.37 10.50
N GLY A 31 -0.17 7.13 9.80
CA GLY A 31 -0.87 8.27 10.37
C GLY A 31 -1.99 7.87 11.32
N TYR A 32 -2.43 6.60 11.28
CA TYR A 32 -3.50 6.05 12.10
C TYR A 32 -2.98 5.04 13.13
N LEU A 33 -1.82 5.34 13.74
CA LEU A 33 -1.36 4.60 14.92
C LEU A 33 -2.40 4.67 16.04
N PRO A 34 -2.41 3.72 17.02
CA PRO A 34 -3.36 3.75 18.13
C PRO A 34 -3.42 5.09 18.88
N GLN A 35 -2.30 5.81 18.94
CA GLN A 35 -2.23 7.15 19.56
C GLN A 35 -3.07 8.20 18.83
N GLU A 36 -3.37 7.99 17.54
CA GLU A 36 -4.21 8.92 16.76
C GLU A 36 -5.64 8.98 17.29
N GLU A 37 -6.13 7.91 17.94
CA GLU A 37 -7.44 7.93 18.60
C GLU A 37 -7.52 9.01 19.68
N GLN A 38 -6.44 9.18 20.43
CA GLN A 38 -6.33 10.17 21.50
C GLN A 38 -5.97 11.58 20.99
N PHE A 39 -5.04 11.67 20.03
CA PHE A 39 -4.43 12.95 19.65
C PHE A 39 -5.09 13.62 18.43
N GLY A 40 -5.74 12.88 17.55
CA GLY A 40 -6.47 13.40 16.40
C GLY A 40 -5.63 14.20 15.39
N ASN A 41 -4.31 13.95 15.35
CA ASN A 41 -3.40 14.73 14.50
C ASN A 41 -3.66 14.54 13.02
N THR A 42 -3.94 13.31 12.59
CA THR A 42 -4.24 12.99 11.18
C THR A 42 -5.57 13.59 10.79
N ARG A 43 -6.60 13.45 11.63
CA ARG A 43 -7.90 14.09 11.41
C ARG A 43 -7.77 15.62 11.28
N ARG A 44 -7.05 16.26 12.20
CA ARG A 44 -6.78 17.70 12.15
C ARG A 44 -6.02 18.12 10.89
N LEU A 45 -5.06 17.31 10.41
CA LEU A 45 -4.36 17.56 9.15
C LEU A 45 -5.33 17.51 7.97
N LEU A 46 -6.21 16.51 7.92
CA LEU A 46 -7.23 16.39 6.88
C LEU A 46 -8.21 17.57 6.89
N GLU A 47 -8.66 18.00 8.08
CA GLU A 47 -9.49 19.19 8.25
C GLU A 47 -8.84 20.45 7.67
N GLN A 48 -7.55 20.63 7.89
CA GLN A 48 -6.80 21.78 7.33
C GLN A 48 -6.59 21.70 5.82
N LEU A 49 -6.69 20.51 5.23
CA LEU A 49 -6.60 20.31 3.77
C LEU A 49 -7.94 20.50 3.05
N ARG A 50 -9.04 20.77 3.75
CA ARG A 50 -10.33 21.11 3.14
C ARG A 50 -10.18 22.28 2.17
N GLY A 51 -10.73 22.13 0.97
CA GLY A 51 -10.68 23.15 -0.07
C GLY A 51 -9.27 23.48 -0.60
N SER A 52 -8.28 22.67 -0.27
CA SER A 52 -6.91 22.83 -0.81
C SER A 52 -6.81 22.51 -2.30
N GLY A 53 -7.65 21.60 -2.81
CA GLY A 53 -7.51 21.02 -4.15
C GLY A 53 -6.34 20.02 -4.28
N ALA A 54 -5.78 19.59 -3.16
CA ALA A 54 -4.75 18.53 -3.14
C ALA A 54 -5.35 17.16 -3.47
N GLU A 55 -4.52 16.28 -4.01
CA GLU A 55 -4.79 14.85 -4.12
C GLU A 55 -4.17 14.16 -2.90
N ILE A 56 -4.98 13.48 -2.09
CA ILE A 56 -4.51 12.89 -0.84
C ILE A 56 -4.43 11.38 -0.98
N LEU A 57 -3.26 10.81 -0.71
CA LEU A 57 -3.04 9.38 -0.59
C LEU A 57 -2.73 9.05 0.87
N ILE A 58 -3.56 8.23 1.48
CA ILE A 58 -3.38 7.73 2.86
C ILE A 58 -2.92 6.28 2.78
N CYS A 59 -1.73 5.98 3.31
CA CYS A 59 -1.21 4.62 3.44
C CYS A 59 -1.35 4.19 4.90
N THR A 60 -2.05 3.07 5.14
CA THR A 60 -2.30 2.62 6.52
C THR A 60 -2.38 1.10 6.63
N LYS A 61 -2.16 0.58 7.84
CA LYS A 61 -2.48 -0.78 8.28
C LYS A 61 -3.55 -0.77 9.39
N SER A 62 -4.20 0.39 9.60
CA SER A 62 -5.16 0.60 10.68
C SER A 62 -6.60 0.59 10.16
N ASP A 63 -7.51 0.18 10.98
CA ASP A 63 -8.95 0.34 10.77
C ASP A 63 -9.49 1.67 11.32
N LEU A 64 -8.68 2.41 12.10
CA LEU A 64 -9.09 3.69 12.70
C LEU A 64 -9.46 4.76 11.67
N VAL A 65 -8.97 4.65 10.43
CA VAL A 65 -9.32 5.57 9.34
C VAL A 65 -10.84 5.64 9.05
N VAL A 66 -11.59 4.61 9.41
CA VAL A 66 -13.06 4.56 9.29
C VAL A 66 -13.73 5.70 10.07
N ARG A 67 -13.13 6.13 11.19
CA ARG A 67 -13.59 7.29 11.98
C ARG A 67 -13.72 8.56 11.13
N ASP A 68 -12.90 8.70 10.09
CA ASP A 68 -12.75 9.94 9.32
C ASP A 68 -13.44 9.87 7.94
N ILE A 69 -14.31 8.88 7.69
CA ILE A 69 -15.02 8.70 6.40
C ILE A 69 -15.81 9.97 6.01
N ASP A 70 -16.43 10.66 6.98
CA ASP A 70 -17.12 11.91 6.74
C ASP A 70 -16.22 12.94 6.06
N LEU A 71 -15.03 13.11 6.61
CA LEU A 71 -14.03 14.06 6.15
C LEU A 71 -13.39 13.63 4.83
N LEU A 72 -13.14 12.32 4.65
CA LEU A 72 -12.59 11.79 3.40
C LEU A 72 -13.53 12.06 2.22
N LYS A 73 -14.85 11.95 2.43
CA LYS A 73 -15.86 12.27 1.42
C LYS A 73 -15.89 13.76 1.08
N GLU A 74 -15.77 14.64 2.07
CA GLU A 74 -15.74 16.09 1.86
C GLU A 74 -14.51 16.54 1.08
N LEU A 75 -13.36 15.91 1.28
CA LEU A 75 -12.12 16.23 0.59
C LEU A 75 -12.15 15.86 -0.91
N GLY A 76 -12.92 14.85 -1.30
CA GLY A 76 -13.25 14.48 -2.67
C GLY A 76 -12.13 13.76 -3.44
N LYS A 77 -10.89 14.23 -3.36
CA LYS A 77 -9.74 13.62 -4.05
C LYS A 77 -8.86 12.83 -3.07
N VAL A 78 -9.44 11.84 -2.42
CA VAL A 78 -8.75 11.00 -1.44
C VAL A 78 -8.72 9.56 -1.94
N THR A 79 -7.58 8.94 -1.76
CA THR A 79 -7.37 7.50 -1.93
C THR A 79 -6.84 6.93 -0.62
N VAL A 80 -7.45 5.87 -0.11
CA VAL A 80 -6.95 5.16 1.07
C VAL A 80 -6.41 3.81 0.66
N SER A 81 -5.16 3.53 1.05
CA SER A 81 -4.40 2.33 0.68
C SER A 81 -4.10 1.51 1.92
N TRP A 82 -4.57 0.27 1.96
CA TRP A 82 -4.24 -0.70 3.01
C TRP A 82 -3.19 -1.69 2.56
N SER A 83 -2.11 -1.83 3.35
CA SER A 83 -1.15 -2.92 3.14
C SER A 83 -1.75 -4.24 3.63
N ILE A 84 -2.02 -5.15 2.68
CA ILE A 84 -2.54 -6.50 2.89
C ILE A 84 -1.75 -7.45 1.98
N ASN A 85 -0.68 -8.02 2.50
CA ASN A 85 0.24 -8.86 1.72
C ASN A 85 0.18 -10.36 2.10
N THR A 86 -0.74 -10.71 2.97
CA THR A 86 -1.06 -12.07 3.37
C THR A 86 -2.47 -12.12 3.93
N LEU A 87 -3.09 -13.29 3.93
CA LEU A 87 -4.32 -13.59 4.69
C LEU A 87 -4.03 -14.50 5.90
N ASP A 88 -2.76 -14.83 6.14
CA ASP A 88 -2.29 -15.59 7.30
C ASP A 88 -1.97 -14.62 8.45
N GLU A 89 -2.75 -14.71 9.55
CA GLU A 89 -2.57 -13.85 10.73
C GLU A 89 -1.28 -14.20 11.49
N ASP A 90 -0.80 -15.43 11.47
CA ASP A 90 0.43 -15.82 12.14
C ASP A 90 1.63 -15.19 11.45
N PHE A 91 1.70 -15.29 10.12
CA PHE A 91 2.74 -14.61 9.35
C PHE A 91 2.66 -13.09 9.51
N LYS A 92 1.44 -12.50 9.47
CA LYS A 92 1.24 -11.07 9.71
C LYS A 92 1.76 -10.66 11.10
N ASN A 93 1.49 -11.45 12.15
CA ASN A 93 1.94 -11.15 13.52
C ASN A 93 3.45 -11.26 13.70
N ASP A 94 4.12 -12.13 12.93
CA ASP A 94 5.58 -12.17 12.85
C ASP A 94 6.15 -10.90 12.19
N MET A 95 5.44 -10.29 11.24
CA MET A 95 5.92 -9.14 10.46
C MET A 95 5.54 -7.78 11.05
N ASP A 96 4.34 -7.62 11.62
CA ASP A 96 3.89 -6.36 12.21
C ASP A 96 2.86 -6.53 13.35
N SER A 97 2.77 -5.53 14.21
CA SER A 97 1.82 -5.46 15.33
C SER A 97 0.60 -4.58 15.04
N ALA A 98 0.34 -4.23 13.79
CA ALA A 98 -0.80 -3.40 13.40
C ALA A 98 -2.13 -4.19 13.46
N ALA A 99 -3.23 -3.57 13.04
CA ALA A 99 -4.55 -4.20 13.04
C ALA A 99 -4.54 -5.56 12.33
N SER A 100 -5.38 -6.50 12.77
CA SER A 100 -5.55 -7.80 12.13
C SER A 100 -5.99 -7.66 10.67
N ILE A 101 -5.72 -8.67 9.86
CA ILE A 101 -6.10 -8.67 8.44
C ILE A 101 -7.61 -8.51 8.29
N GLY A 102 -8.39 -9.21 9.12
CA GLY A 102 -9.85 -9.09 9.13
C GLY A 102 -10.31 -7.64 9.37
N ARG A 103 -9.70 -6.91 10.33
CA ARG A 103 -10.01 -5.50 10.60
C ARG A 103 -9.61 -4.59 9.43
N ARG A 104 -8.46 -4.83 8.79
CA ARG A 104 -8.01 -4.07 7.60
C ARG A 104 -9.00 -4.25 6.44
N LEU A 105 -9.42 -5.48 6.16
CA LEU A 105 -10.38 -5.81 5.10
C LEU A 105 -11.75 -5.17 5.35
N GLU A 106 -12.24 -5.25 6.58
CA GLU A 106 -13.52 -4.63 6.96
C GLU A 106 -13.47 -3.11 6.84
N ALA A 107 -12.38 -2.47 7.30
CA ALA A 107 -12.20 -1.03 7.16
C ALA A 107 -12.12 -0.60 5.69
N MET A 108 -11.39 -1.34 4.87
CA MET A 108 -11.30 -1.08 3.42
C MET A 108 -12.69 -1.15 2.78
N LYS A 109 -13.48 -2.18 3.11
CA LYS A 109 -14.84 -2.33 2.61
C LYS A 109 -15.74 -1.15 3.02
N GLN A 110 -15.72 -0.73 4.27
CA GLN A 110 -16.54 0.39 4.76
C GLN A 110 -16.20 1.71 4.03
N VAL A 111 -14.91 1.97 3.79
CA VAL A 111 -14.46 3.16 3.06
C VAL A 111 -14.85 3.07 1.58
N TYR A 112 -14.73 1.88 0.96
CA TYR A 112 -15.18 1.62 -0.40
C TYR A 112 -16.69 1.83 -0.57
N ASP A 113 -17.50 1.25 0.33
CA ASP A 113 -18.96 1.38 0.30
C ASP A 113 -19.39 2.84 0.52
N ALA A 114 -18.60 3.64 1.24
CA ALA A 114 -18.83 5.06 1.41
C ALA A 114 -18.50 5.90 0.16
N GLY A 115 -17.98 5.30 -0.92
CA GLY A 115 -17.64 5.94 -2.17
C GLY A 115 -16.28 6.63 -2.19
N VAL A 116 -15.43 6.39 -1.19
CA VAL A 116 -14.04 6.85 -1.17
C VAL A 116 -13.17 5.84 -1.90
N ARG A 117 -12.26 6.32 -2.74
CA ARG A 117 -11.35 5.46 -3.52
C ARG A 117 -10.44 4.65 -2.62
N THR A 118 -10.34 3.35 -2.87
CA THR A 118 -9.60 2.41 -2.04
C THR A 118 -8.59 1.60 -2.82
N VAL A 119 -7.51 1.23 -2.16
CA VAL A 119 -6.44 0.39 -2.69
C VAL A 119 -6.16 -0.76 -1.74
N CYS A 120 -6.14 -1.98 -2.24
CA CYS A 120 -5.45 -3.09 -1.62
C CYS A 120 -3.99 -3.09 -2.06
N PHE A 121 -3.07 -2.73 -1.17
CA PHE A 121 -1.65 -2.71 -1.45
C PHE A 121 -0.99 -4.01 -1.00
N VAL A 122 -0.81 -4.93 -1.96
CA VAL A 122 -0.13 -6.21 -1.73
C VAL A 122 1.38 -5.97 -1.72
N ALA A 123 1.86 -5.42 -0.61
CA ALA A 123 3.24 -4.96 -0.46
C ALA A 123 3.76 -5.12 0.98
N PRO A 124 4.98 -5.65 1.08
CA PRO A 124 5.73 -6.29 0.01
C PRO A 124 5.22 -7.71 -0.29
N VAL A 125 5.35 -8.14 -1.54
CA VAL A 125 5.12 -9.56 -1.93
C VAL A 125 6.28 -10.39 -1.42
N PHE A 126 6.01 -11.33 -0.51
CA PHE A 126 6.95 -12.31 -0.02
C PHE A 126 6.91 -13.56 -0.90
N PRO A 127 7.99 -13.89 -1.65
CA PRO A 127 8.00 -15.03 -2.56
C PRO A 127 7.61 -16.35 -1.87
N GLY A 128 6.61 -17.04 -2.42
CA GLY A 128 6.12 -18.33 -1.89
C GLY A 128 5.28 -18.24 -0.61
N ILE A 129 5.09 -17.03 -0.03
CA ILE A 129 4.26 -16.80 1.18
C ILE A 129 3.04 -15.95 0.83
N THR A 130 3.22 -14.86 0.06
CA THR A 130 2.10 -14.05 -0.41
C THR A 130 1.33 -14.82 -1.49
N ASP A 131 0.13 -15.25 -1.17
CA ASP A 131 -0.82 -15.84 -2.13
C ASP A 131 -1.64 -14.73 -2.77
N PHE A 132 -1.16 -14.23 -3.91
CA PHE A 132 -1.80 -13.11 -4.60
C PHE A 132 -3.19 -13.44 -5.10
N GLU A 133 -3.41 -14.65 -5.65
CA GLU A 133 -4.70 -15.06 -6.17
C GLU A 133 -5.77 -15.04 -5.08
N THR A 134 -5.50 -15.68 -3.94
CA THR A 134 -6.43 -15.69 -2.81
C THR A 134 -6.70 -14.29 -2.28
N ILE A 135 -5.67 -13.42 -2.19
CA ILE A 135 -5.84 -12.02 -1.79
C ILE A 135 -6.73 -11.28 -2.80
N PHE A 136 -6.42 -11.39 -4.11
CA PHE A 136 -7.17 -10.73 -5.16
C PHE A 136 -8.65 -11.13 -5.15
N LEU A 137 -8.94 -12.43 -5.10
CA LEU A 137 -10.32 -12.94 -5.03
C LEU A 137 -11.06 -12.45 -3.79
N ARG A 138 -10.33 -12.24 -2.67
CA ARG A 138 -10.92 -11.73 -1.43
C ARG A 138 -11.26 -10.24 -1.49
N VAL A 139 -10.53 -9.44 -2.28
CA VAL A 139 -10.64 -7.97 -2.27
C VAL A 139 -11.27 -7.37 -3.52
N LYS A 140 -11.39 -8.11 -4.63
CA LYS A 140 -11.80 -7.58 -5.93
C LYS A 140 -13.16 -6.85 -5.95
N ASP A 141 -14.04 -7.15 -4.99
CA ASP A 141 -15.37 -6.55 -4.89
C ASP A 141 -15.45 -5.48 -3.78
N GLN A 142 -14.29 -5.05 -3.24
CA GLN A 142 -14.24 -4.09 -2.14
C GLN A 142 -13.04 -3.12 -2.21
N CYS A 143 -12.45 -2.97 -3.39
CA CYS A 143 -11.46 -1.93 -3.66
C CYS A 143 -11.50 -1.48 -5.13
N ASP A 144 -10.97 -0.29 -5.40
CA ASP A 144 -10.86 0.25 -6.76
C ASP A 144 -9.55 -0.13 -7.44
N LEU A 145 -8.52 -0.43 -6.64
CA LEU A 145 -7.18 -0.75 -7.13
C LEU A 145 -6.55 -1.86 -6.30
N VAL A 146 -5.78 -2.70 -6.97
CA VAL A 146 -4.85 -3.64 -6.32
C VAL A 146 -3.45 -3.30 -6.79
N TRP A 147 -2.58 -2.89 -5.86
CA TRP A 147 -1.18 -2.60 -6.15
C TRP A 147 -0.30 -3.75 -5.66
N LEU A 148 0.63 -4.17 -6.52
CA LEU A 148 1.62 -5.21 -6.23
C LEU A 148 3.01 -4.58 -6.18
N GLU A 149 3.75 -4.79 -5.10
CA GLU A 149 5.14 -4.36 -4.98
C GLU A 149 6.01 -5.52 -4.50
N ASN A 150 7.11 -5.78 -5.20
CA ASN A 150 8.05 -6.82 -4.81
C ASN A 150 8.76 -6.51 -3.49
N LEU A 151 9.06 -7.55 -2.72
CA LEU A 151 9.93 -7.44 -1.56
C LEU A 151 11.32 -7.03 -1.99
N ASN A 152 11.74 -5.83 -1.56
CA ASN A 152 13.01 -5.25 -1.89
C ASN A 152 13.95 -5.32 -0.69
N LEU A 153 14.83 -6.30 -0.68
CA LEU A 153 15.77 -6.53 0.41
C LEU A 153 17.04 -5.71 0.24
N ARG A 154 17.09 -4.54 0.92
CA ARG A 154 18.26 -3.67 0.96
C ARG A 154 18.81 -3.52 2.38
N GLY A 155 20.12 -3.25 2.47
CA GLY A 155 20.77 -2.93 3.74
C GLY A 155 20.63 -4.02 4.80
N GLY A 156 20.47 -3.60 6.05
CA GLY A 156 20.44 -4.48 7.23
C GLY A 156 19.30 -5.48 7.27
N PHE A 157 18.10 -5.03 6.74
CA PHE A 157 16.94 -5.86 6.75
C PHE A 157 17.07 -7.16 5.86
N LYS A 158 17.99 -7.23 4.82
CA LYS A 158 18.20 -8.42 4.00
C LYS A 158 18.62 -9.61 4.86
N LYS A 159 19.56 -9.40 5.79
CA LYS A 159 20.04 -10.45 6.68
C LYS A 159 18.92 -10.97 7.58
N ASP A 160 18.12 -10.06 8.13
CA ASP A 160 17.05 -10.41 9.08
C ASP A 160 15.95 -11.23 8.39
N ILE A 161 15.50 -10.81 7.21
CA ILE A 161 14.50 -11.55 6.44
C ILE A 161 15.03 -12.91 5.97
N LEU A 162 16.26 -12.99 5.46
CA LEU A 162 16.82 -14.26 5.04
C LEU A 162 17.01 -15.23 6.22
N SER A 163 17.31 -14.72 7.41
CA SER A 163 17.38 -15.53 8.64
C SER A 163 16.00 -16.00 9.05
N TYR A 164 15.00 -15.16 9.03
CA TYR A 164 13.61 -15.51 9.30
C TYR A 164 13.12 -16.61 8.36
N ILE A 165 13.34 -16.46 7.04
CA ILE A 165 12.95 -17.47 6.05
C ILE A 165 13.66 -18.80 6.30
N ARG A 166 14.96 -18.77 6.63
CA ARG A 166 15.71 -20.00 6.92
C ARG A 166 15.18 -20.73 8.15
N GLU A 167 14.75 -19.98 9.15
CA GLU A 167 14.24 -20.52 10.42
C GLU A 167 12.79 -20.99 10.31
N LYS A 168 11.91 -20.16 9.80
CA LYS A 168 10.46 -20.38 9.80
C LYS A 168 9.94 -21.10 8.54
N HIS A 169 10.60 -20.87 7.40
CA HIS A 169 10.19 -21.39 6.09
C HIS A 169 11.40 -22.02 5.35
N PRO A 170 12.10 -23.01 5.93
CA PRO A 170 13.36 -23.51 5.36
C PRO A 170 13.22 -24.03 3.93
N ALA A 171 12.06 -24.57 3.54
CA ALA A 171 11.79 -25.02 2.18
C ALA A 171 11.80 -23.88 1.15
N LEU A 172 11.53 -22.64 1.56
CA LEU A 172 11.55 -21.45 0.68
C LEU A 172 12.94 -20.80 0.59
N TYR A 173 13.88 -21.17 1.47
CA TYR A 173 15.19 -20.53 1.47
C TYR A 173 15.94 -20.59 0.13
N PRO A 174 15.93 -21.72 -0.63
CA PRO A 174 16.56 -21.75 -1.95
C PRO A 174 15.96 -20.72 -2.94
N LEU A 175 14.65 -20.48 -2.90
CA LEU A 175 13.98 -19.46 -3.71
C LEU A 175 14.47 -18.04 -3.35
N TYR A 176 14.55 -17.73 -2.05
CA TYR A 176 15.05 -16.43 -1.59
C TYR A 176 16.52 -16.22 -1.91
N ASP A 177 17.35 -17.28 -1.82
CA ASP A 177 18.74 -17.21 -2.23
C ASP A 177 18.90 -16.96 -3.73
N ALA A 178 18.09 -17.62 -4.57
CA ALA A 178 18.07 -17.39 -6.02
C ALA A 178 17.69 -15.95 -6.34
N ILE A 179 16.61 -15.42 -5.76
CA ILE A 179 16.12 -14.07 -6.03
C ILE A 179 17.11 -13.01 -5.51
N TYR A 180 17.47 -13.07 -4.22
CA TYR A 180 18.12 -11.95 -3.54
C TYR A 180 19.63 -12.01 -3.51
N ASN A 181 20.25 -13.17 -3.72
CA ASN A 181 21.70 -13.33 -3.79
C ASN A 181 22.22 -13.58 -5.21
N LYS A 182 21.42 -14.25 -6.06
CA LYS A 182 21.82 -14.58 -7.44
C LYS A 182 21.12 -13.71 -8.50
N GLY A 183 20.12 -12.89 -8.12
CA GLY A 183 19.43 -11.96 -9.02
C GLY A 183 18.41 -12.63 -9.95
N ASP A 184 17.91 -13.81 -9.60
CA ASP A 184 16.87 -14.50 -10.38
C ASP A 184 15.52 -13.77 -10.26
N LYS A 185 14.97 -13.32 -11.38
CA LYS A 185 13.70 -12.62 -11.45
C LYS A 185 12.51 -13.48 -11.88
N SER A 186 12.76 -14.76 -12.15
CA SER A 186 11.76 -15.68 -12.73
C SER A 186 10.47 -15.74 -11.91
N TYR A 187 10.59 -15.70 -10.56
CA TYR A 187 9.43 -15.68 -9.66
C TYR A 187 8.50 -14.47 -9.93
N PHE A 188 9.07 -13.28 -10.01
CA PHE A 188 8.27 -12.07 -10.22
C PHE A 188 7.70 -11.98 -11.63
N HIS A 189 8.41 -12.50 -12.65
CA HIS A 189 7.85 -12.65 -13.99
C HIS A 189 6.65 -13.62 -14.00
N ALA A 190 6.75 -14.74 -13.30
CA ALA A 190 5.63 -15.68 -13.19
C ALA A 190 4.43 -15.07 -12.46
N LEU A 191 4.68 -14.31 -11.38
CA LEU A 191 3.64 -13.60 -10.64
C LEU A 191 2.98 -12.50 -11.48
N GLU A 192 3.74 -11.77 -12.28
CA GLU A 192 3.19 -10.80 -13.24
C GLU A 192 2.25 -11.48 -14.25
N GLN A 193 2.66 -12.62 -14.82
CA GLN A 193 1.80 -13.38 -15.74
C GLN A 193 0.53 -13.88 -15.04
N GLN A 194 0.63 -14.37 -13.81
CA GLN A 194 -0.54 -14.75 -13.00
C GLN A 194 -1.47 -13.56 -12.78
N ALA A 195 -0.94 -12.39 -12.43
CA ALA A 195 -1.74 -11.18 -12.22
C ALA A 195 -2.45 -10.71 -13.49
N ARG A 196 -1.77 -10.78 -14.67
CA ARG A 196 -2.37 -10.50 -15.97
C ARG A 196 -3.49 -11.50 -16.32
N HIS A 197 -3.27 -12.78 -16.00
CA HIS A 197 -4.28 -13.81 -16.24
C HIS A 197 -5.52 -13.57 -15.38
N LEU A 198 -5.37 -13.33 -14.09
CA LEU A 198 -6.47 -12.99 -13.17
C LEU A 198 -7.21 -11.71 -13.60
N ALA A 199 -6.48 -10.69 -14.06
CA ALA A 199 -7.12 -9.49 -14.60
C ALA A 199 -8.04 -9.82 -15.77
N ASN A 200 -7.56 -10.62 -16.73
CA ASN A 200 -8.35 -11.02 -17.89
C ASN A 200 -9.58 -11.87 -17.50
N GLU A 201 -9.41 -12.85 -16.60
CA GLU A 201 -10.51 -13.71 -16.14
C GLU A 201 -11.62 -12.92 -15.42
N HIS A 202 -11.27 -11.84 -14.74
CA HIS A 202 -12.19 -11.03 -13.94
C HIS A 202 -12.54 -9.69 -14.58
N ASN A 203 -12.25 -9.49 -15.88
CA ASN A 203 -12.51 -8.24 -16.62
C ASN A 203 -11.88 -6.99 -15.96
N CYS A 204 -10.74 -7.16 -15.31
CA CYS A 204 -9.95 -6.09 -14.73
C CYS A 204 -8.93 -5.57 -15.76
N SER A 205 -8.54 -4.30 -15.62
CA SER A 205 -7.37 -3.77 -16.32
C SER A 205 -6.09 -4.14 -15.59
N PHE A 206 -5.02 -4.38 -16.33
CA PHE A 206 -3.68 -4.55 -15.78
C PHE A 206 -2.79 -3.42 -16.31
N VAL A 207 -2.06 -2.75 -15.41
CA VAL A 207 -1.24 -1.57 -15.74
C VAL A 207 0.15 -1.71 -15.14
N ASP A 208 1.18 -1.51 -15.97
CA ASP A 208 2.57 -1.58 -15.56
C ASP A 208 3.02 -0.24 -14.98
N ASN A 209 3.40 -0.20 -13.70
CA ASN A 209 4.02 0.95 -13.03
C ASN A 209 3.30 2.30 -13.14
N GLU A 210 2.03 2.31 -13.56
CA GLU A 210 1.24 3.53 -13.65
C GLU A 210 0.24 3.62 -12.49
N LEU A 211 -0.07 4.85 -12.10
CA LEU A 211 -1.11 5.14 -11.12
C LEU A 211 -2.38 5.61 -11.84
N PRO A 212 -3.32 4.71 -12.19
CA PRO A 212 -4.56 5.14 -12.82
C PRO A 212 -5.39 5.96 -11.82
N TYR A 213 -5.83 7.12 -12.26
CA TYR A 213 -6.75 7.98 -11.52
C TYR A 213 -8.18 7.75 -12.02
N GLY A 214 -9.10 7.58 -11.08
CA GLY A 214 -10.51 7.32 -11.37
C GLY A 214 -10.94 5.91 -10.94
N ARG A 215 -12.24 5.68 -10.79
CA ARG A 215 -12.78 4.33 -10.64
C ARG A 215 -12.67 3.61 -11.98
N ALA A 216 -12.40 2.32 -11.92
CA ALA A 216 -12.52 1.50 -13.11
C ALA A 216 -13.97 1.58 -13.62
N GLU A 217 -14.16 1.89 -14.89
CA GLU A 217 -15.50 1.99 -15.51
C GLU A 217 -16.30 0.67 -15.42
N THR A 218 -15.58 -0.44 -15.23
CA THR A 218 -16.15 -1.79 -15.19
C THR A 218 -16.69 -2.23 -13.84
N GLY A 219 -16.49 -1.44 -12.76
CA GLY A 219 -16.81 -1.86 -11.38
C GLY A 219 -15.88 -2.93 -10.80
N HIS A 220 -14.80 -3.27 -11.51
CA HIS A 220 -13.74 -4.17 -11.05
C HIS A 220 -12.45 -3.39 -10.77
N PRO A 221 -11.57 -3.88 -9.86
CA PRO A 221 -10.33 -3.18 -9.56
C PRO A 221 -9.38 -3.17 -10.77
N VAL A 222 -8.52 -2.17 -10.79
CA VAL A 222 -7.36 -2.13 -11.70
C VAL A 222 -6.18 -2.73 -10.97
N ILE A 223 -5.50 -3.71 -11.57
CA ILE A 223 -4.27 -4.29 -11.04
C ILE A 223 -3.09 -3.49 -11.58
N VAL A 224 -2.22 -3.03 -10.68
CA VAL A 224 -1.00 -2.28 -11.01
C VAL A 224 0.20 -2.97 -10.39
N ASP A 225 1.21 -3.28 -11.17
CA ASP A 225 2.45 -3.86 -10.68
C ASP A 225 3.59 -2.84 -10.52
N TYR A 226 4.52 -3.18 -9.62
CA TYR A 226 5.75 -2.43 -9.34
C TYR A 226 6.94 -3.38 -9.18
N PHE A 227 6.94 -4.53 -9.86
CA PHE A 227 7.96 -5.55 -9.63
C PHE A 227 9.36 -5.12 -10.01
N TYR A 228 9.48 -4.19 -10.95
CA TYR A 228 10.76 -3.70 -11.48
C TYR A 228 10.93 -2.20 -11.34
N HIS A 229 10.22 -1.56 -10.43
CA HIS A 229 10.29 -0.10 -10.25
C HIS A 229 11.71 0.44 -9.98
N GLU A 230 12.65 -0.41 -9.56
CA GLU A 230 14.04 -0.05 -9.40
C GLU A 230 14.80 0.10 -10.73
N GLU A 231 14.44 -0.69 -11.72
CA GLU A 231 15.03 -0.62 -13.06
C GLU A 231 14.59 0.63 -13.80
N VAL A 232 13.32 1.01 -13.64
CA VAL A 232 12.75 2.25 -14.18
C VAL A 232 13.46 3.48 -13.62
N ARG A 233 13.79 3.49 -12.32
CA ARG A 233 14.55 4.60 -11.72
C ARG A 233 15.96 4.78 -12.27
N GLY A 234 16.57 3.75 -12.80
CA GLY A 234 17.90 3.80 -13.43
C GLY A 234 17.91 4.47 -14.81
N THR A 235 16.79 4.44 -15.53
CA THR A 235 16.68 4.98 -16.89
C THR A 235 16.04 6.37 -16.97
N GLU A 236 15.23 6.79 -15.98
CA GLU A 236 14.52 8.07 -16.01
C GLU A 236 15.18 9.22 -15.22
N ASN A 237 16.34 9.00 -14.61
CA ASN A 237 17.02 10.03 -13.81
C ASN A 237 17.78 11.09 -14.66
N THR A 238 17.48 11.22 -15.95
CA THR A 238 18.04 12.28 -16.82
C THR A 238 17.07 13.42 -17.12
N GLY A 239 15.83 13.42 -16.57
CA GLY A 239 14.77 14.38 -16.98
C GLY A 239 14.14 15.28 -15.92
N LEU A 240 14.32 15.05 -14.59
CA LEU A 240 13.59 15.81 -13.56
C LEU A 240 14.49 16.38 -12.44
N ARG A 241 15.66 16.90 -12.82
CA ARG A 241 16.33 17.92 -12.02
C ARG A 241 16.34 19.19 -12.88
N ASN A 242 15.32 19.98 -12.74
CA ASN A 242 15.27 21.45 -12.95
C ASN A 242 13.81 21.87 -13.21
N ARG A 243 13.09 22.18 -12.10
CA ARG A 243 12.34 23.44 -11.97
C ARG A 243 11.63 23.43 -10.62
#